data_611050f66733150b7c98800cc51ac90c
#
_entry.id   611050f66733150b7c98800cc51ac90c
#
_cell.length_a   1.000
_cell.length_b   1.000
_cell.length_c   1.000
_cell.angle_alpha   90.00
_cell.angle_beta   90.00
_cell.angle_gamma   90.00
#
_symmetry.space_group_name_H-M   'P 1'
#
loop_
_entity.id
_entity.type
_entity.pdbx_description
1 polymer ?
#
loop_
_entity_poly.entity_id
_entity_poly.type
_entity_poly.pdbx_seq_one_letter_code
_entity_poly.pdbx_strand_id
1 'polypeptide(L)'
;HKADIHIILGRYKNPTSVFQDAKEEFWVEEVEKYMDANRHNVHEFVTIMGDVKVQPTAVNPMSGMNALSGIDSCIFGAPKVQMETIPVLEGMKPKMMVTTGAITKRNYTDSKSGKLGDFHHVLGFCIVEIKDNETFFIRQVTADEKTGAFNDLYYNVSKGVVTKNETIAAAVLGDLRLGEHDEKVIDTTFKVLLKKLKPA
;
A
#
# COMPACT_ATOMS: atom_id res chain seq x y z
N HIS A 1 12.00 16.52 3.20
CA HIS A 1 10.54 16.55 3.16
C HIS A 1 10.01 16.14 4.55
N LYS A 2 9.06 16.89 5.10
CA LYS A 2 8.26 16.44 6.25
C LYS A 2 7.16 15.57 5.67
N ALA A 3 7.18 14.27 5.99
CA ALA A 3 6.08 13.37 5.68
C ALA A 3 5.35 13.04 6.98
N ASP A 4 4.03 12.98 6.94
CA ASP A 4 3.23 12.46 8.04
C ASP A 4 3.28 10.94 7.98
N ILE A 5 3.46 10.30 9.14
CA ILE A 5 3.58 8.86 9.27
C ILE A 5 2.36 8.37 10.07
N HIS A 6 1.60 7.47 9.46
CA HIS A 6 0.45 6.80 10.09
C HIS A 6 0.72 5.30 10.17
N ILE A 7 0.75 4.74 11.36
CA ILE A 7 0.84 3.29 11.57
C ILE A 7 -0.54 2.78 11.95
N ILE A 8 -1.19 2.11 11.01
CA ILE A 8 -2.50 1.50 11.23
C ILE A 8 -2.34 0.29 12.14
N LEU A 9 -3.04 0.29 13.26
CA LEU A 9 -2.95 -0.74 14.27
C LEU A 9 -3.70 -2.01 13.87
N GLY A 10 -2.99 -3.13 13.85
CA GLY A 10 -3.60 -4.45 13.76
C GLY A 10 -4.23 -4.89 15.09
N ARG A 11 -5.14 -4.09 15.66
CA ARG A 11 -5.83 -4.37 16.93
C ARG A 11 -6.81 -5.53 16.83
N TYR A 12 -6.41 -6.60 16.23
CA TYR A 12 -7.23 -7.78 16.12
C TYR A 12 -6.61 -8.88 16.98
N LYS A 13 -7.37 -9.39 17.97
CA LYS A 13 -6.96 -10.60 18.68
C LYS A 13 -6.84 -11.72 17.66
N ASN A 14 -5.61 -11.98 17.22
CA ASN A 14 -5.34 -12.96 16.20
C ASN A 14 -5.17 -14.35 16.85
N PRO A 15 -6.19 -15.24 16.82
CA PRO A 15 -6.08 -16.57 17.41
C PRO A 15 -5.04 -17.45 16.70
N THR A 16 -4.54 -17.02 15.56
CA THR A 16 -3.51 -17.72 14.78
C THR A 16 -2.11 -17.18 15.02
N SER A 17 -1.93 -16.23 15.95
CA SER A 17 -0.61 -15.77 16.37
C SER A 17 0.05 -16.77 17.30
N VAL A 18 1.38 -16.92 17.21
CA VAL A 18 2.18 -17.72 18.15
C VAL A 18 2.28 -17.08 19.53
N PHE A 19 2.01 -15.78 19.64
CA PHE A 19 1.97 -15.05 20.91
C PHE A 19 0.57 -15.13 21.54
N GLN A 20 0.16 -16.34 21.91
CA GLN A 20 -1.20 -16.60 22.42
C GLN A 20 -1.49 -15.98 23.79
N ASP A 21 -0.46 -15.81 24.61
CA ASP A 21 -0.60 -15.29 25.98
C ASP A 21 -0.53 -13.76 26.07
N ALA A 22 -0.31 -13.08 24.97
CA ALA A 22 -0.30 -11.63 24.93
C ALA A 22 -1.73 -11.09 25.14
N LYS A 23 -2.12 -10.96 26.40
CA LYS A 23 -3.27 -10.14 26.81
C LYS A 23 -2.99 -8.68 26.58
N GLU A 24 -1.73 -8.32 26.46
CA GLU A 24 -1.21 -6.98 26.23
C GLU A 24 -0.66 -6.87 24.82
N GLU A 25 -0.92 -5.73 24.18
CA GLU A 25 -0.33 -5.38 22.88
C GLU A 25 1.09 -4.86 23.15
N PHE A 26 2.10 -5.56 22.60
CA PHE A 26 3.49 -5.13 22.73
C PHE A 26 3.90 -4.31 21.50
N TRP A 27 4.26 -3.08 21.75
CA TRP A 27 4.74 -2.17 20.73
C TRP A 27 6.16 -1.70 21.06
N VAL A 28 6.92 -1.43 20.03
CA VAL A 28 8.23 -0.79 20.17
C VAL A 28 7.98 0.69 20.45
N GLU A 29 8.56 1.22 21.52
CA GLU A 29 8.32 2.60 22.01
C GLU A 29 8.50 3.65 20.90
N GLU A 30 9.47 3.45 20.01
CA GLU A 30 9.74 4.37 18.92
C GLU A 30 8.62 4.49 17.90
N VAL A 31 7.74 3.48 17.80
CA VAL A 31 6.61 3.50 16.84
C VAL A 31 5.31 4.00 17.48
N GLU A 32 5.21 4.02 18.81
CA GLU A 32 3.98 4.39 19.52
C GLU A 32 3.44 5.76 19.11
N LYS A 33 4.31 6.74 18.95
CA LYS A 33 3.94 8.10 18.54
C LYS A 33 3.33 8.22 17.14
N TYR A 34 3.47 7.19 16.31
CA TYR A 34 2.92 7.14 14.95
C TYR A 34 1.67 6.26 14.85
N MET A 35 1.31 5.60 15.98
CA MET A 35 0.18 4.68 16.00
C MET A 35 -1.13 5.43 15.86
N ASP A 36 -1.94 4.95 14.95
CA ASP A 36 -3.18 5.59 14.61
C ASP A 36 -4.33 4.58 14.47
N ALA A 37 -5.40 4.82 15.17
CA ALA A 37 -6.61 4.02 15.13
C ALA A 37 -7.82 4.83 14.63
N ASN A 38 -7.57 5.98 14.03
CA ASN A 38 -8.60 6.87 13.53
C ASN A 38 -8.67 6.83 12.00
N ARG A 39 -9.74 7.39 11.50
CA ARG A 39 -9.90 7.64 10.06
C ARG A 39 -9.38 9.02 9.75
N HIS A 40 -8.59 9.15 8.69
CA HIS A 40 -8.00 10.42 8.25
C HIS A 40 -8.25 10.67 6.77
N ASN A 41 -8.86 11.80 6.46
CA ASN A 41 -8.91 12.31 5.11
C ASN A 41 -7.59 13.06 4.84
N VAL A 42 -6.67 12.42 4.14
CA VAL A 42 -5.38 13.01 3.78
C VAL A 42 -5.45 13.82 2.50
N HIS A 43 -6.49 13.61 1.72
CA HIS A 43 -6.84 14.36 0.51
C HIS A 43 -8.35 14.32 0.32
N GLU A 44 -8.93 15.23 -0.47
CA GLU A 44 -10.36 15.26 -0.80
C GLU A 44 -10.88 13.91 -1.31
N PHE A 45 -10.04 13.12 -1.98
CA PHE A 45 -10.38 11.83 -2.58
C PHE A 45 -9.61 10.65 -1.99
N VAL A 46 -8.92 10.82 -0.85
CA VAL A 46 -8.12 9.75 -0.23
C VAL A 46 -8.29 9.73 1.28
N THR A 47 -8.74 8.60 1.77
CA THR A 47 -8.95 8.36 3.20
C THR A 47 -8.10 7.19 3.70
N ILE A 48 -7.39 7.39 4.81
CA ILE A 48 -6.73 6.32 5.57
C ILE A 48 -7.76 5.76 6.56
N MET A 49 -8.00 4.46 6.49
CA MET A 49 -9.01 3.73 7.27
C MET A 49 -8.38 3.07 8.51
N GLY A 50 -7.78 3.86 9.40
CA GLY A 50 -7.13 3.36 10.62
C GLY A 50 -8.11 2.79 11.65
N ASP A 51 -9.38 3.17 11.57
CA ASP A 51 -10.48 2.67 12.40
C ASP A 51 -11.01 1.29 11.98
N VAL A 52 -10.66 0.83 10.77
CA VAL A 52 -11.13 -0.44 10.22
C VAL A 52 -10.16 -1.57 10.56
N LYS A 53 -10.66 -2.57 11.27
CA LYS A 53 -9.88 -3.75 11.64
C LYS A 53 -9.98 -4.82 10.58
N VAL A 54 -8.85 -5.20 10.01
CA VAL A 54 -8.75 -6.29 9.05
C VAL A 54 -8.07 -7.49 9.70
N GLN A 55 -8.68 -8.68 9.56
CA GLN A 55 -8.07 -9.89 10.08
C GLN A 55 -6.77 -10.22 9.33
N PRO A 56 -5.63 -10.42 10.03
CA PRO A 56 -4.33 -10.65 9.37
C PRO A 56 -4.29 -11.88 8.45
N THR A 57 -5.12 -12.87 8.72
CA THR A 57 -5.24 -14.10 7.91
C THR A 57 -6.32 -14.03 6.83
N ALA A 58 -6.92 -12.85 6.61
CA ALA A 58 -7.96 -12.70 5.60
C ALA A 58 -7.42 -12.97 4.19
N VAL A 59 -8.10 -13.86 3.46
CA VAL A 59 -7.76 -14.17 2.07
C VAL A 59 -8.05 -12.97 1.16
N ASN A 60 -9.16 -12.29 1.44
CA ASN A 60 -9.54 -11.06 0.77
C ASN A 60 -9.76 -9.93 1.80
N PRO A 61 -8.71 -9.21 2.19
CA PRO A 61 -8.78 -8.19 3.24
C PRO A 61 -9.69 -7.01 2.90
N MET A 62 -10.00 -6.77 1.63
CA MET A 62 -10.86 -5.66 1.20
C MET A 62 -12.29 -6.07 0.92
N SER A 63 -12.67 -7.34 1.14
CA SER A 63 -14.04 -7.81 0.91
C SER A 63 -15.05 -7.02 1.74
N GLY A 64 -16.04 -6.41 1.09
CA GLY A 64 -17.07 -5.60 1.73
C GLY A 64 -16.64 -4.19 2.14
N MET A 65 -15.36 -3.85 2.02
CA MET A 65 -14.84 -2.55 2.47
C MET A 65 -15.27 -1.40 1.56
N ASN A 66 -15.65 -1.69 0.32
CA ASN A 66 -16.16 -0.68 -0.61
C ASN A 66 -17.37 0.10 -0.06
N ALA A 67 -18.23 -0.56 0.71
CA ALA A 67 -19.38 0.08 1.33
C ALA A 67 -19.01 1.11 2.42
N LEU A 68 -17.83 0.97 3.04
CA LEU A 68 -17.36 1.85 4.11
C LEU A 68 -16.62 3.09 3.59
N SER A 69 -16.15 3.04 2.36
CA SER A 69 -15.23 4.04 1.81
C SER A 69 -15.93 5.19 1.07
N GLY A 70 -17.26 5.13 0.88
CA GLY A 70 -17.98 6.16 0.13
C GLY A 70 -17.44 6.31 -1.29
N ILE A 71 -17.11 7.53 -1.68
CA ILE A 71 -16.55 7.87 -3.01
C ILE A 71 -15.01 7.90 -3.02
N ASP A 72 -14.37 7.87 -1.85
CA ASP A 72 -12.93 8.07 -1.71
C ASP A 72 -12.14 6.81 -2.06
N SER A 73 -10.94 7.01 -2.56
CA SER A 73 -9.90 5.99 -2.53
C SER A 73 -9.48 5.73 -1.09
N CYS A 74 -9.27 4.47 -0.72
CA CYS A 74 -9.02 4.10 0.68
C CYS A 74 -7.79 3.22 0.86
N ILE A 75 -7.11 3.46 1.99
CA ILE A 75 -5.95 2.69 2.41
C ILE A 75 -6.30 1.96 3.70
N PHE A 76 -6.13 0.64 3.72
CA PHE A 76 -6.41 -0.25 4.85
C PHE A 76 -5.15 -0.91 5.37
N GLY A 77 -5.04 -1.07 6.68
CA GLY A 77 -3.96 -1.86 7.28
C GLY A 77 -4.22 -3.35 7.16
N ALA A 78 -3.42 -4.05 6.35
CA ALA A 78 -3.45 -5.51 6.27
C ALA A 78 -2.10 -6.07 5.80
N PRO A 79 -1.63 -7.21 6.35
CA PRO A 79 -0.37 -7.84 5.95
C PRO A 79 -0.34 -8.31 4.49
N LYS A 80 -1.48 -8.68 3.95
CA LYS A 80 -1.61 -9.05 2.53
C LYS A 80 -1.69 -7.78 1.68
N VAL A 81 -0.80 -7.66 0.72
CA VAL A 81 -0.84 -6.59 -0.28
C VAL A 81 -1.91 -6.88 -1.32
N GLN A 82 -2.83 -5.95 -1.49
CA GLN A 82 -3.90 -6.01 -2.48
C GLN A 82 -4.24 -4.61 -2.97
N MET A 83 -4.55 -4.49 -4.24
CA MET A 83 -5.08 -3.27 -4.85
C MET A 83 -6.32 -3.64 -5.66
N GLU A 84 -7.35 -2.84 -5.55
CA GLU A 84 -8.60 -3.00 -6.29
C GLU A 84 -9.07 -1.64 -6.81
N THR A 85 -9.45 -1.60 -8.07
CA THR A 85 -10.04 -0.41 -8.69
C THR A 85 -11.56 -0.58 -8.71
N ILE A 86 -12.27 0.38 -8.16
CA ILE A 86 -13.73 0.34 -8.10
C ILE A 86 -14.29 1.16 -9.28
N PRO A 87 -15.18 0.59 -10.09
CA PRO A 87 -15.84 1.33 -11.15
C PRO A 87 -16.62 2.52 -10.59
N VAL A 88 -16.48 3.66 -11.23
CA VAL A 88 -17.18 4.91 -10.90
C VAL A 88 -17.92 5.44 -12.12
N LEU A 89 -18.83 6.36 -11.92
CA LEU A 89 -19.53 7.01 -13.02
C LEU A 89 -18.59 7.88 -13.85
N GLU A 90 -18.94 8.08 -15.12
CA GLU A 90 -18.20 8.95 -16.02
C GLU A 90 -18.05 10.36 -15.41
N GLY A 91 -16.84 10.93 -15.52
CA GLY A 91 -16.49 12.22 -14.93
C GLY A 91 -16.11 12.21 -13.45
N MET A 92 -16.26 11.09 -12.76
CA MET A 92 -15.77 10.95 -11.39
C MET A 92 -14.30 10.52 -11.36
N LYS A 93 -13.60 10.86 -10.26
CA LYS A 93 -12.21 10.41 -10.04
C LYS A 93 -12.19 8.89 -9.86
N PRO A 94 -11.17 8.20 -10.42
CA PRO A 94 -10.99 6.76 -10.19
C PRO A 94 -10.86 6.46 -8.70
N LYS A 95 -11.59 5.44 -8.23
CA LYS A 95 -11.53 5.00 -6.84
C LYS A 95 -10.64 3.77 -6.72
N MET A 96 -9.65 3.86 -5.88
CA MET A 96 -8.73 2.76 -5.57
C MET A 96 -8.86 2.34 -4.11
N MET A 97 -8.82 1.04 -3.86
CA MET A 97 -8.70 0.46 -2.54
C MET A 97 -7.39 -0.29 -2.45
N VAL A 98 -6.59 0.02 -1.43
CA VAL A 98 -5.22 -0.49 -1.30
C VAL A 98 -4.98 -0.95 0.12
N THR A 99 -4.26 -2.05 0.29
CA THR A 99 -3.74 -2.49 1.59
C THR A 99 -2.26 -2.19 1.73
N THR A 100 -1.81 -1.93 2.96
CA THR A 100 -0.46 -1.44 3.22
C THR A 100 0.63 -2.51 3.11
N GLY A 101 0.34 -3.78 3.38
CA GLY A 101 1.34 -4.70 3.88
C GLY A 101 1.57 -4.49 5.39
N ALA A 102 2.59 -5.08 5.95
CA ALA A 102 2.94 -5.03 7.36
C ALA A 102 4.37 -4.52 7.57
N ILE A 103 4.63 -3.93 8.75
CA ILE A 103 5.97 -3.59 9.21
C ILE A 103 6.42 -4.48 10.37
N THR A 104 5.68 -5.56 10.62
CA THR A 104 5.90 -6.52 11.71
C THR A 104 6.47 -7.83 11.19
N LYS A 105 7.17 -8.54 12.06
CA LYS A 105 7.63 -9.91 11.78
C LYS A 105 6.44 -10.87 11.70
N ARG A 106 6.61 -11.94 10.90
CA ARG A 106 5.66 -13.05 10.85
C ARG A 106 5.59 -13.75 12.20
N ASN A 107 4.39 -13.99 12.71
CA ASN A 107 4.16 -14.63 14.02
C ASN A 107 2.93 -15.55 14.02
N TYR A 108 2.73 -16.28 12.94
CA TYR A 108 1.56 -17.12 12.75
C TYR A 108 1.76 -18.53 13.33
N THR A 109 0.67 -19.13 13.80
CA THR A 109 0.64 -20.53 14.26
C THR A 109 0.71 -21.51 13.10
N ASP A 110 1.08 -22.77 13.36
CA ASP A 110 1.11 -23.85 12.35
C ASP A 110 -0.31 -24.41 12.01
N SER A 111 -1.35 -23.60 12.20
CA SER A 111 -2.72 -23.90 11.76
C SER A 111 -2.90 -23.61 10.26
N LYS A 112 -3.95 -24.16 9.66
CA LYS A 112 -4.29 -23.88 8.25
C LYS A 112 -4.42 -22.36 7.99
N SER A 113 -5.11 -21.65 8.89
CA SER A 113 -5.26 -20.19 8.76
C SER A 113 -3.95 -19.44 9.02
N GLY A 114 -3.14 -19.92 9.98
CA GLY A 114 -1.83 -19.34 10.24
C GLY A 114 -0.89 -19.48 9.05
N LYS A 115 -0.81 -20.66 8.43
CA LYS A 115 -0.03 -20.89 7.19
C LYS A 115 -0.49 -20.00 6.04
N LEU A 116 -1.79 -19.77 5.92
CA LEU A 116 -2.33 -18.86 4.91
C LEU A 116 -1.94 -17.40 5.20
N GLY A 117 -2.02 -16.98 6.46
CA GLY A 117 -1.55 -15.67 6.89
C GLY A 117 -0.06 -15.47 6.63
N ASP A 118 0.75 -16.47 6.97
CA ASP A 118 2.19 -16.48 6.72
C ASP A 118 2.52 -16.34 5.23
N PHE A 119 1.84 -17.10 4.39
CA PHE A 119 2.00 -17.04 2.93
C PHE A 119 1.68 -15.66 2.35
N HIS A 120 0.66 -15.00 2.88
CA HIS A 120 0.23 -13.69 2.37
C HIS A 120 0.91 -12.50 3.06
N HIS A 121 1.70 -12.74 4.09
CA HIS A 121 2.37 -11.67 4.82
C HIS A 121 3.48 -11.04 3.97
N VAL A 122 3.36 -9.75 3.70
CA VAL A 122 4.32 -8.97 2.94
C VAL A 122 4.80 -7.81 3.78
N LEU A 123 6.11 -7.64 3.89
CA LEU A 123 6.67 -6.41 4.46
C LEU A 123 6.47 -5.26 3.47
N GLY A 124 5.79 -4.21 3.93
CA GLY A 124 5.48 -3.10 3.04
C GLY A 124 4.66 -1.99 3.69
N PHE A 125 4.46 -0.94 2.92
CA PHE A 125 3.73 0.26 3.31
C PHE A 125 3.19 0.98 2.07
N CYS A 126 2.31 1.95 2.26
CA CYS A 126 1.84 2.83 1.20
C CYS A 126 2.45 4.21 1.32
N ILE A 127 2.74 4.83 0.19
CA ILE A 127 3.10 6.25 0.09
C ILE A 127 1.94 6.97 -0.58
N VAL A 128 1.44 8.01 0.05
CA VAL A 128 0.51 8.96 -0.56
C VAL A 128 1.27 10.23 -0.90
N GLU A 129 1.34 10.54 -2.17
CA GLU A 129 1.93 11.78 -2.66
C GLU A 129 0.81 12.70 -3.13
N ILE A 130 0.71 13.88 -2.53
CA ILE A 130 -0.28 14.89 -2.89
C ILE A 130 0.43 15.98 -3.68
N LYS A 131 -0.03 16.20 -4.90
CA LYS A 131 0.50 17.25 -5.77
C LYS A 131 -0.31 18.54 -5.62
N ASP A 132 -1.62 18.42 -5.66
CA ASP A 132 -2.58 19.52 -5.55
C ASP A 132 -3.94 18.97 -5.10
N ASN A 133 -4.96 19.81 -5.01
CA ASN A 133 -6.30 19.42 -4.53
C ASN A 133 -7.02 18.41 -5.45
N GLU A 134 -6.54 18.19 -6.66
CA GLU A 134 -7.15 17.24 -7.60
C GLU A 134 -6.27 16.03 -7.88
N THR A 135 -4.96 16.13 -7.62
CA THR A 135 -3.97 15.15 -8.07
C THR A 135 -3.24 14.55 -6.89
N PHE A 136 -3.38 13.24 -6.75
CA PHE A 136 -2.66 12.44 -5.77
C PHE A 136 -2.15 11.14 -6.41
N PHE A 137 -1.19 10.50 -5.76
CA PHE A 137 -0.68 9.19 -6.14
C PHE A 137 -0.61 8.30 -4.91
N ILE A 138 -1.09 7.06 -5.04
CA ILE A 138 -0.93 6.03 -4.01
C ILE A 138 0.04 5.00 -4.59
N ARG A 139 1.15 4.78 -3.88
CA ARG A 139 2.13 3.75 -4.23
C ARG A 139 2.24 2.74 -3.11
N GLN A 140 2.08 1.49 -3.46
CA GLN A 140 2.33 0.38 -2.56
C GLN A 140 3.80 -0.04 -2.73
N VAL A 141 4.55 -0.01 -1.62
CA VAL A 141 5.98 -0.32 -1.59
C VAL A 141 6.20 -1.58 -0.78
N THR A 142 6.91 -2.54 -1.36
CA THR A 142 7.31 -3.77 -0.66
C THR A 142 8.78 -3.70 -0.28
N ALA A 143 9.11 -4.26 0.88
CA ALA A 143 10.47 -4.32 1.38
C ALA A 143 11.00 -5.75 1.36
N ASP A 144 12.30 -5.88 1.18
CA ASP A 144 13.00 -7.17 1.29
C ASP A 144 12.95 -7.67 2.74
N GLU A 145 12.54 -8.91 2.94
CA GLU A 145 12.32 -9.47 4.28
C GLU A 145 13.60 -9.62 5.12
N LYS A 146 14.75 -9.76 4.49
CA LYS A 146 16.02 -9.97 5.18
C LYS A 146 16.71 -8.67 5.53
N THR A 147 16.64 -7.70 4.64
CA THR A 147 17.43 -6.46 4.72
C THR A 147 16.60 -5.25 5.09
N GLY A 148 15.26 -5.31 4.88
CA GLY A 148 14.37 -4.17 4.97
C GLY A 148 14.54 -3.16 3.84
N ALA A 149 15.37 -3.47 2.83
CA ALA A 149 15.58 -2.59 1.70
C ALA A 149 14.35 -2.54 0.79
N PHE A 150 14.09 -1.38 0.21
CA PHE A 150 12.98 -1.19 -0.71
C PHE A 150 13.33 -0.20 -1.82
N ASN A 151 12.53 -0.24 -2.89
CA ASN A 151 12.60 0.73 -3.97
C ASN A 151 11.29 1.51 -4.05
N ASP A 152 11.38 2.82 -4.26
CA ASP A 152 10.26 3.68 -4.63
C ASP A 152 10.67 4.56 -5.80
N LEU A 153 10.02 4.38 -6.95
CA LEU A 153 10.36 5.04 -8.20
C LEU A 153 11.87 4.89 -8.54
N TYR A 154 12.60 6.00 -8.52
CA TYR A 154 14.02 6.04 -8.85
C TYR A 154 14.95 5.85 -7.65
N TYR A 155 14.40 5.60 -6.47
CA TYR A 155 15.18 5.55 -5.26
C TYR A 155 15.22 4.14 -4.68
N ASN A 156 16.41 3.72 -4.28
CA ASN A 156 16.61 2.56 -3.42
C ASN A 156 16.92 3.04 -2.01
N VAL A 157 16.29 2.44 -1.03
CA VAL A 157 16.53 2.70 0.39
C VAL A 157 17.04 1.42 1.03
N SER A 158 18.25 1.46 1.56
CA SER A 158 18.86 0.32 2.24
C SER A 158 19.68 0.80 3.42
N LYS A 159 19.48 0.19 4.59
CA LYS A 159 20.19 0.53 5.85
C LYS A 159 20.16 2.03 6.18
N GLY A 160 19.03 2.69 5.90
CA GLY A 160 18.87 4.12 6.14
C GLY A 160 19.55 5.04 5.11
N VAL A 161 20.18 4.49 4.09
CA VAL A 161 20.81 5.24 3.01
C VAL A 161 19.89 5.25 1.80
N VAL A 162 19.65 6.44 1.25
CA VAL A 162 18.88 6.64 0.02
C VAL A 162 19.84 6.81 -1.15
N THR A 163 19.73 5.94 -2.15
CA THR A 163 20.48 6.02 -3.39
C THR A 163 19.54 6.17 -4.57
N LYS A 164 20.00 6.80 -5.65
CA LYS A 164 19.21 6.91 -6.86
C LYS A 164 19.52 5.74 -7.79
N ASN A 165 18.47 5.04 -8.23
CA ASN A 165 18.62 4.03 -9.27
C ASN A 165 18.74 4.72 -10.64
N GLU A 166 19.69 4.29 -11.44
CA GLU A 166 19.91 4.85 -12.78
C GLU A 166 19.06 4.16 -13.85
N THR A 167 18.64 2.92 -13.61
CA THR A 167 17.92 2.11 -14.57
C THR A 167 16.71 1.44 -13.94
N ILE A 168 15.69 1.24 -14.74
CA ILE A 168 14.50 0.42 -14.42
C ILE A 168 14.57 -0.84 -15.29
N ALA A 169 14.35 -2.00 -14.67
CA ALA A 169 14.45 -3.29 -15.34
C ALA A 169 13.41 -3.46 -16.47
N ALA A 170 12.19 -2.98 -16.24
CA ALA A 170 11.11 -3.08 -17.22
C ALA A 170 10.03 -2.02 -16.96
N ALA A 171 9.31 -1.63 -18.00
CA ALA A 171 8.06 -0.91 -17.93
C ALA A 171 6.97 -1.78 -18.58
N VAL A 172 5.90 -2.06 -17.83
CA VAL A 172 4.75 -2.82 -18.32
C VAL A 172 3.60 -1.84 -18.52
N LEU A 173 3.15 -1.73 -19.77
CA LEU A 173 2.06 -0.84 -20.15
C LEU A 173 0.78 -1.65 -20.33
N GLY A 174 -0.37 -0.98 -20.14
CA GLY A 174 -1.67 -1.57 -20.41
C GLY A 174 -1.97 -1.72 -21.90
N ASP A 175 -3.19 -2.10 -22.22
CA ASP A 175 -3.67 -2.27 -23.58
C ASP A 175 -3.53 -0.97 -24.40
N LEU A 176 -2.92 -1.10 -25.57
CA LEU A 176 -2.76 -0.01 -26.53
C LEU A 176 -3.51 -0.34 -27.81
N ARG A 177 -4.68 0.24 -28.01
CA ARG A 177 -5.45 0.11 -29.24
C ARG A 177 -5.14 1.24 -30.20
N LEU A 178 -4.56 0.91 -31.34
CA LEU A 178 -4.30 1.89 -32.39
C LEU A 178 -5.61 2.47 -32.91
N GLY A 179 -5.68 3.81 -32.91
CA GLY A 179 -6.89 4.55 -33.33
C GLY A 179 -7.89 4.85 -32.21
N GLU A 180 -7.77 4.21 -31.04
CA GLU A 180 -8.64 4.45 -29.87
C GLU A 180 -7.84 4.96 -28.64
N HIS A 181 -6.60 5.31 -28.83
CA HIS A 181 -5.73 5.82 -27.75
C HIS A 181 -5.87 7.33 -27.58
N ASP A 182 -5.63 7.80 -26.37
CA ASP A 182 -5.45 9.23 -26.11
C ASP A 182 -4.04 9.66 -26.50
N GLU A 183 -3.93 10.56 -27.50
CA GLU A 183 -2.65 11.02 -28.02
C GLU A 183 -1.77 11.69 -26.96
N LYS A 184 -2.35 12.43 -26.00
CA LYS A 184 -1.58 13.09 -24.93
C LYS A 184 -0.97 12.08 -23.99
N VAL A 185 -1.71 11.00 -23.67
CA VAL A 185 -1.20 9.89 -22.84
C VAL A 185 -0.08 9.16 -23.56
N ILE A 186 -0.24 8.86 -24.83
CA ILE A 186 0.79 8.20 -25.64
C ILE A 186 2.05 9.05 -25.73
N ASP A 187 1.93 10.32 -26.08
CA ASP A 187 3.06 11.23 -26.17
C ASP A 187 3.78 11.36 -24.83
N THR A 188 3.06 11.52 -23.73
CA THR A 188 3.65 11.61 -22.41
C THR A 188 4.33 10.29 -22.03
N THR A 189 3.71 9.15 -22.31
CA THR A 189 4.28 7.84 -21.98
C THR A 189 5.53 7.55 -22.78
N PHE A 190 5.46 7.61 -24.09
CA PHE A 190 6.57 7.17 -24.96
C PHE A 190 7.66 8.25 -25.11
N LYS A 191 7.28 9.51 -25.35
CA LYS A 191 8.27 10.57 -25.59
C LYS A 191 8.91 11.13 -24.33
N VAL A 192 8.21 11.04 -23.17
CA VAL A 192 8.69 11.60 -21.91
C VAL A 192 9.05 10.50 -20.92
N LEU A 193 8.08 9.68 -20.50
CA LEU A 193 8.26 8.73 -19.41
C LEU A 193 9.29 7.64 -19.78
N LEU A 194 9.09 6.90 -20.86
CA LEU A 194 10.02 5.82 -21.25
C LEU A 194 11.41 6.33 -21.59
N LYS A 195 11.50 7.48 -22.25
CA LYS A 195 12.79 8.13 -22.54
C LYS A 195 13.54 8.54 -21.27
N LYS A 196 12.80 8.91 -20.20
CA LYS A 196 13.36 9.28 -18.90
C LYS A 196 13.68 8.07 -18.05
N LEU A 197 12.84 7.03 -18.07
CA LEU A 197 13.01 5.79 -17.31
C LEU A 197 14.12 4.91 -17.88
N LYS A 198 14.33 4.92 -19.19
CA LYS A 198 15.32 4.07 -19.89
C LYS A 198 15.25 2.61 -19.41
N PRO A 199 14.10 1.94 -19.57
CA PRO A 199 14.01 0.51 -19.23
C PRO A 199 15.04 -0.25 -20.06
N ALA A 200 15.61 -1.30 -19.46
CA ALA A 200 16.67 -2.12 -20.09
C ALA A 200 16.15 -2.89 -21.31
#